data_7f9192c2fde56ede8c716673cf49bd81
#
_entry.id   7f9192c2fde56ede8c716673cf49bd81
#
_cell.length_a   1.000
_cell.length_b   1.000
_cell.length_c   1.000
_cell.angle_alpha   90.00
_cell.angle_beta   90.00
_cell.angle_gamma   90.00
#
_symmetry.space_group_name_H-M   'P 1'
#
loop_
_entity.id
_entity.type
_entity.pdbx_description
1 polymer ?
#
loop_
_entity_poly.entity_id
_entity_poly.type
_entity_poly.pdbx_seq_one_letter_code
_entity_poly.pdbx_strand_id
1 'polypeptide(L)'
;MILFIDDFNGFFKDIKLKKIADQCLRISLDALNVNNGNISKWTITLDELKVMPKGEIELNEPYIRIAQNSIDPIVLERALKRLLPWRKGPFIFNNLKLESEWQGDLKWKRLQKHITPLKNRRVLDVGAGNGYFTLRMAIEGASKALGNEPFLLFNYQYAAIKSLSNNTTNAMLLPIKLEEMPKLAIFDSVFSMGVLYHQRDHMLHLSQLKEMMAPNAELILETLVVDGPNGHFLIPDGRYAQMRNVHCLPSTETLKSWLVEANFKNIKVIDISKTSSEEQRRTQWIGDNAASLEDFLDPSDSSLTKEGHPAPTRVIIICNN
;
A
#
# COMPACT_ATOMS: atom_id res chain seq x y z
N MET A 1 2.42 16.46 -16.33
CA MET A 1 1.88 17.25 -15.20
C MET A 1 2.09 16.44 -13.94
N ILE A 2 2.86 16.95 -12.98
CA ILE A 2 3.02 16.29 -11.69
C ILE A 2 1.71 16.49 -10.96
N LEU A 3 1.11 15.39 -10.49
CA LEU A 3 -0.18 15.43 -9.83
C LEU A 3 -0.16 16.31 -8.56
N PHE A 4 1.04 16.53 -7.95
CA PHE A 4 1.20 17.26 -6.66
C PHE A 4 2.58 17.90 -6.49
N ILE A 5 3.03 18.79 -7.38
CA ILE A 5 4.35 19.40 -7.28
C ILE A 5 4.50 20.29 -6.03
N ASP A 6 3.44 20.97 -5.63
CA ASP A 6 3.47 21.83 -4.45
C ASP A 6 3.58 21.01 -3.17
N ASP A 7 2.87 19.88 -3.09
CA ASP A 7 2.99 18.93 -1.99
C ASP A 7 4.39 18.33 -1.92
N PHE A 8 4.99 17.97 -3.07
CA PHE A 8 6.32 17.43 -3.17
C PHE A 8 7.36 18.41 -2.60
N ASN A 9 7.33 19.66 -3.06
CA ASN A 9 8.24 20.68 -2.59
C ASN A 9 8.10 20.94 -1.08
N GLY A 10 6.88 20.97 -0.57
CA GLY A 10 6.59 21.09 0.87
C GLY A 10 7.09 19.89 1.68
N PHE A 11 6.87 18.68 1.16
CA PHE A 11 7.29 17.45 1.82
C PHE A 11 8.81 17.38 1.99
N PHE A 12 9.56 17.57 0.90
CA PHE A 12 11.03 17.42 0.92
C PHE A 12 11.75 18.64 1.52
N LYS A 13 11.14 19.83 1.53
CA LYS A 13 11.73 21.01 2.15
C LYS A 13 12.03 20.79 3.63
N ASP A 14 11.12 20.14 4.34
CA ASP A 14 11.23 19.90 5.79
C ASP A 14 12.32 18.89 6.17
N ILE A 15 12.65 17.98 5.25
CA ILE A 15 13.71 16.98 5.49
C ILE A 15 15.09 17.43 5.00
N LYS A 16 15.21 18.64 4.49
CA LYS A 16 16.47 19.28 4.02
C LYS A 16 17.27 18.44 3.00
N LEU A 17 16.60 17.61 2.22
CA LEU A 17 17.23 16.67 1.26
C LEU A 17 16.97 17.09 -0.18
N LYS A 18 17.21 18.36 -0.52
CA LYS A 18 16.91 18.91 -1.84
C LYS A 18 17.49 18.08 -3.01
N LYS A 19 18.73 17.60 -2.89
CA LYS A 19 19.36 16.79 -3.94
C LYS A 19 18.63 15.46 -4.18
N ILE A 20 18.14 14.83 -3.12
CA ILE A 20 17.35 13.59 -3.18
C ILE A 20 15.95 13.88 -3.72
N ALA A 21 15.37 15.02 -3.31
CA ALA A 21 14.10 15.48 -3.84
C ALA A 21 14.14 15.62 -5.36
N ASP A 22 15.16 16.27 -5.90
CA ASP A 22 15.33 16.46 -7.34
C ASP A 22 15.43 15.12 -8.10
N GLN A 23 16.08 14.11 -7.51
CA GLN A 23 16.16 12.76 -8.08
C GLN A 23 14.79 12.07 -8.04
N CYS A 24 14.10 12.05 -6.90
CA CYS A 24 12.75 11.48 -6.78
C CYS A 24 11.76 12.16 -7.73
N LEU A 25 11.88 13.48 -7.87
CA LEU A 25 11.05 14.25 -8.77
C LEU A 25 11.24 13.85 -10.23
N ARG A 26 12.49 13.75 -10.68
CA ARG A 26 12.82 13.33 -12.05
C ARG A 26 12.29 11.94 -12.34
N ILE A 27 12.55 10.96 -11.48
CA ILE A 27 12.06 9.59 -11.65
C ILE A 27 10.52 9.56 -11.69
N SER A 28 9.87 10.34 -10.81
CA SER A 28 8.40 10.43 -10.80
C SER A 28 7.84 11.03 -12.09
N LEU A 29 8.51 12.02 -12.66
CA LEU A 29 8.12 12.62 -13.94
C LEU A 29 8.26 11.62 -15.09
N ASP A 30 9.37 10.89 -15.13
CA ASP A 30 9.62 9.87 -16.14
C ASP A 30 8.57 8.76 -16.06
N ALA A 31 8.22 8.31 -14.84
CA ALA A 31 7.18 7.31 -14.62
C ALA A 31 5.78 7.77 -15.08
N LEU A 32 5.46 9.07 -14.95
CA LEU A 32 4.18 9.63 -15.40
C LEU A 32 4.13 9.87 -16.93
N ASN A 33 5.26 9.92 -17.60
CA ASN A 33 5.35 10.15 -19.05
C ASN A 33 5.26 8.86 -19.88
N VAL A 34 4.99 7.70 -19.27
CA VAL A 34 4.85 6.45 -20.02
C VAL A 34 3.58 6.45 -20.88
N ASN A 35 3.65 5.80 -22.03
CA ASN A 35 2.51 5.62 -22.90
C ASN A 35 1.56 4.57 -22.30
N ASN A 36 0.45 5.03 -21.71
CA ASN A 36 -0.60 4.19 -21.17
C ASN A 36 -1.96 4.70 -21.66
N GLY A 37 -2.70 3.86 -22.39
CA GLY A 37 -3.97 4.23 -23.01
C GLY A 37 -5.06 4.72 -22.05
N ASN A 38 -4.93 4.50 -20.75
CA ASN A 38 -5.90 4.95 -19.75
C ASN A 38 -5.60 6.35 -19.19
N ILE A 39 -4.40 6.91 -19.41
CA ILE A 39 -3.98 8.20 -18.82
C ILE A 39 -4.97 9.31 -19.17
N SER A 40 -5.40 9.41 -20.42
CA SER A 40 -6.36 10.44 -20.83
C SER A 40 -7.68 10.35 -20.05
N LYS A 41 -8.24 9.14 -19.90
CA LYS A 41 -9.45 8.89 -19.12
C LYS A 41 -9.27 9.27 -17.65
N TRP A 42 -8.14 8.89 -17.04
CA TRP A 42 -7.86 9.20 -15.65
C TRP A 42 -7.63 10.70 -15.43
N THR A 43 -6.96 11.38 -16.36
CA THR A 43 -6.73 12.83 -16.29
C THR A 43 -8.04 13.60 -16.37
N ILE A 44 -8.92 13.27 -17.32
CA ILE A 44 -10.26 13.88 -17.41
C ILE A 44 -11.03 13.68 -16.10
N THR A 45 -10.96 12.48 -15.52
CA THR A 45 -11.60 12.20 -14.23
C THR A 45 -11.06 13.08 -13.11
N LEU A 46 -9.72 13.26 -13.03
CA LEU A 46 -9.14 14.16 -12.03
C LEU A 46 -9.56 15.62 -12.23
N ASP A 47 -9.65 16.09 -13.47
CA ASP A 47 -10.05 17.46 -13.76
C ASP A 47 -11.51 17.71 -13.36
N GLU A 48 -12.40 16.72 -13.53
CA GLU A 48 -13.77 16.77 -12.99
C GLU A 48 -13.80 16.80 -11.45
N LEU A 49 -12.94 15.99 -10.79
CA LEU A 49 -12.88 15.92 -9.32
C LEU A 49 -12.29 17.19 -8.67
N LYS A 50 -11.33 17.85 -9.33
CA LYS A 50 -10.66 19.06 -8.81
C LYS A 50 -11.58 20.25 -8.62
N VAL A 51 -12.68 20.33 -9.40
CA VAL A 51 -13.67 21.43 -9.32
C VAL A 51 -14.80 21.13 -8.34
N MET A 52 -14.84 19.92 -7.79
CA MET A 52 -15.83 19.55 -6.77
C MET A 52 -15.48 20.15 -5.40
N PRO A 53 -16.47 20.33 -4.51
CA PRO A 53 -16.23 20.75 -3.13
C PRO A 53 -15.21 19.84 -2.43
N LYS A 54 -14.32 20.46 -1.65
CA LYS A 54 -13.29 19.76 -0.89
C LYS A 54 -13.71 19.59 0.56
N GLY A 55 -13.18 18.57 1.21
CA GLY A 55 -13.44 18.29 2.61
C GLY A 55 -12.17 17.97 3.40
N GLU A 56 -12.30 17.92 4.72
CA GLU A 56 -11.21 17.48 5.59
C GLU A 56 -11.05 15.96 5.51
N ILE A 57 -9.79 15.50 5.55
CA ILE A 57 -9.49 14.07 5.68
C ILE A 57 -9.39 13.73 7.15
N GLU A 58 -10.18 12.77 7.59
CA GLU A 58 -10.21 12.29 8.97
C GLU A 58 -10.34 10.77 9.03
N LEU A 59 -10.03 10.19 10.19
CA LEU A 59 -10.29 8.79 10.47
C LEU A 59 -11.68 8.66 11.08
N ASN A 60 -12.55 7.92 10.41
CA ASN A 60 -13.88 7.53 10.89
C ASN A 60 -14.01 6.01 10.77
N GLU A 61 -13.43 5.30 11.73
CA GLU A 61 -13.30 3.84 11.69
C GLU A 61 -14.54 3.12 11.17
N PRO A 62 -14.37 2.18 10.24
CA PRO A 62 -13.12 1.71 9.63
C PRO A 62 -12.60 2.57 8.45
N TYR A 63 -13.29 3.65 8.10
CA TYR A 63 -13.06 4.44 6.90
C TYR A 63 -12.04 5.56 7.10
N ILE A 64 -11.29 5.85 6.03
CA ILE A 64 -10.75 7.20 5.84
C ILE A 64 -11.86 8.03 5.21
N ARG A 65 -12.30 9.06 5.92
CA ARG A 65 -13.40 9.93 5.51
C ARG A 65 -12.87 11.22 4.89
N ILE A 66 -13.48 11.63 3.79
CA ILE A 66 -13.35 12.95 3.21
C ILE A 66 -14.68 13.68 3.46
N ALA A 67 -14.69 14.57 4.45
CA ALA A 67 -15.90 15.25 4.93
C ALA A 67 -16.24 16.44 4.05
N GLN A 68 -16.87 16.20 2.92
CA GLN A 68 -17.29 17.23 1.95
C GLN A 68 -18.74 17.65 2.19
N ASN A 69 -19.05 18.88 1.79
CA ASN A 69 -20.42 19.38 1.75
C ASN A 69 -20.94 19.43 0.30
N SER A 70 -22.21 19.05 0.12
CA SER A 70 -22.97 19.35 -1.11
C SER A 70 -22.40 18.80 -2.42
N ILE A 71 -21.94 17.54 -2.45
CA ILE A 71 -21.62 16.84 -3.69
C ILE A 71 -22.79 15.91 -4.04
N ASP A 72 -23.20 15.92 -5.33
CA ASP A 72 -24.11 14.90 -5.86
C ASP A 72 -23.42 13.52 -5.82
N PRO A 73 -23.94 12.57 -5.03
CA PRO A 73 -23.32 11.25 -4.89
C PRO A 73 -23.29 10.45 -6.19
N ILE A 74 -24.23 10.66 -7.10
CA ILE A 74 -24.28 9.96 -8.40
C ILE A 74 -23.13 10.44 -9.30
N VAL A 75 -22.90 11.75 -9.34
CA VAL A 75 -21.80 12.35 -10.12
C VAL A 75 -20.46 11.91 -9.57
N LEU A 76 -20.30 11.93 -8.25
CA LEU A 76 -19.08 11.50 -7.58
C LEU A 76 -18.80 10.01 -7.80
N GLU A 77 -19.80 9.15 -7.61
CA GLU A 77 -19.69 7.71 -7.82
C GLU A 77 -19.26 7.39 -9.25
N ARG A 78 -19.89 8.02 -10.24
CA ARG A 78 -19.55 7.84 -11.65
C ARG A 78 -18.09 8.24 -11.94
N ALA A 79 -17.61 9.33 -11.35
CA ALA A 79 -16.22 9.77 -11.49
C ALA A 79 -15.26 8.76 -10.87
N LEU A 80 -15.50 8.32 -9.63
CA LEU A 80 -14.65 7.36 -8.93
C LEU A 80 -14.65 5.96 -9.59
N LYS A 81 -15.76 5.53 -10.19
CA LYS A 81 -15.87 4.27 -10.96
C LYS A 81 -15.03 4.26 -12.25
N ARG A 82 -14.63 5.40 -12.78
CA ARG A 82 -13.66 5.44 -13.90
C ARG A 82 -12.24 5.06 -13.48
N LEU A 83 -11.96 5.02 -12.19
CA LEU A 83 -10.68 4.64 -11.59
C LEU A 83 -10.68 3.22 -10.99
N LEU A 84 -11.60 2.35 -11.41
CA LEU A 84 -11.64 0.94 -10.99
C LEU A 84 -10.37 0.17 -11.46
N PRO A 85 -9.95 -0.86 -10.71
CA PRO A 85 -10.47 -1.36 -9.44
C PRO A 85 -9.89 -0.64 -8.21
N TRP A 86 -10.70 -0.43 -7.18
CA TRP A 86 -10.26 0.09 -5.87
C TRP A 86 -9.87 -1.08 -4.96
N ARG A 87 -8.57 -1.32 -4.84
CA ARG A 87 -8.06 -2.49 -4.12
C ARG A 87 -7.98 -2.30 -2.61
N LYS A 88 -7.44 -1.16 -2.14
CA LYS A 88 -7.25 -0.88 -0.71
C LYS A 88 -8.23 0.18 -0.21
N GLY A 89 -8.70 0.05 1.03
CA GLY A 89 -9.62 0.96 1.70
C GLY A 89 -10.06 0.40 3.06
N PRO A 90 -11.25 0.79 3.55
CA PRO A 90 -12.31 1.51 2.86
C PRO A 90 -12.22 3.05 2.96
N PHE A 91 -12.92 3.74 2.08
CA PHE A 91 -13.08 5.19 2.10
C PHE A 91 -14.56 5.60 2.20
N ILE A 92 -14.81 6.81 2.70
CA ILE A 92 -16.12 7.42 2.63
C ILE A 92 -15.98 8.88 2.17
N PHE A 93 -16.64 9.22 1.08
CA PHE A 93 -16.68 10.55 0.51
C PHE A 93 -18.06 11.14 0.78
N ASN A 94 -18.15 12.09 1.73
CA ASN A 94 -19.42 12.54 2.27
C ASN A 94 -20.23 11.32 2.78
N ASN A 95 -21.31 10.93 2.08
CA ASN A 95 -22.14 9.76 2.40
C ASN A 95 -21.90 8.58 1.45
N LEU A 96 -21.05 8.73 0.43
CA LEU A 96 -20.72 7.68 -0.52
C LEU A 96 -19.65 6.76 0.07
N LYS A 97 -20.03 5.54 0.43
CA LYS A 97 -19.11 4.50 0.88
C LYS A 97 -18.42 3.83 -0.30
N LEU A 98 -17.10 3.87 -0.32
CA LEU A 98 -16.26 3.15 -1.25
C LEU A 98 -15.70 1.92 -0.52
N GLU A 99 -16.42 0.80 -0.65
CA GLU A 99 -16.05 -0.50 -0.12
C GLU A 99 -15.06 -1.16 -1.05
N SER A 100 -13.78 -1.03 -0.78
CA SER A 100 -12.70 -1.63 -1.57
C SER A 100 -12.64 -3.14 -1.42
N GLU A 101 -11.83 -3.81 -2.25
CA GLU A 101 -11.59 -5.24 -2.13
C GLU A 101 -11.03 -5.62 -0.75
N TRP A 102 -9.98 -4.91 -0.31
CA TRP A 102 -9.32 -5.15 0.97
C TRP A 102 -9.81 -4.22 2.04
N GLN A 103 -10.26 -4.80 3.15
CA GLN A 103 -10.57 -4.10 4.39
C GLN A 103 -9.28 -3.84 5.17
N GLY A 104 -8.62 -2.74 4.85
CA GLY A 104 -7.31 -2.39 5.42
C GLY A 104 -7.32 -2.16 6.93
N ASP A 105 -8.46 -1.76 7.49
CA ASP A 105 -8.63 -1.59 8.94
C ASP A 105 -8.47 -2.90 9.72
N LEU A 106 -8.88 -4.05 9.15
CA LEU A 106 -8.68 -5.35 9.78
C LEU A 106 -7.19 -5.69 9.91
N LYS A 107 -6.41 -5.44 8.86
CA LYS A 107 -4.94 -5.57 8.93
C LYS A 107 -4.36 -4.58 9.95
N TRP A 108 -4.79 -3.33 9.93
CA TRP A 108 -4.31 -2.31 10.84
C TRP A 108 -4.56 -2.67 12.31
N LYS A 109 -5.73 -3.18 12.64
CA LYS A 109 -6.08 -3.65 14.01
C LYS A 109 -5.15 -4.75 14.53
N ARG A 110 -4.61 -5.61 13.64
CA ARG A 110 -3.65 -6.66 14.05
C ARG A 110 -2.28 -6.09 14.39
N LEU A 111 -1.86 -4.98 13.78
CA LEU A 111 -0.51 -4.44 13.95
C LEU A 111 -0.42 -3.22 14.88
N GLN A 112 -1.46 -2.38 14.96
CA GLN A 112 -1.38 -1.06 15.60
C GLN A 112 -0.98 -1.08 17.08
N LYS A 113 -1.30 -2.16 17.81
CA LYS A 113 -0.94 -2.32 19.24
C LYS A 113 0.50 -2.79 19.46
N HIS A 114 1.18 -3.18 18.40
CA HIS A 114 2.50 -3.78 18.44
C HIS A 114 3.60 -2.88 17.86
N ILE A 115 3.23 -1.89 17.06
CA ILE A 115 4.14 -0.92 16.47
C ILE A 115 4.41 0.24 17.42
N THR A 116 5.55 0.87 17.24
CA THR A 116 5.83 2.15 17.91
C THR A 116 4.82 3.21 17.44
N PRO A 117 4.20 4.00 18.35
CA PRO A 117 3.26 5.05 17.97
C PRO A 117 3.84 5.98 16.88
N LEU A 118 3.04 6.26 15.85
CA LEU A 118 3.52 6.98 14.65
C LEU A 118 3.67 8.49 14.85
N LYS A 119 3.16 9.02 15.97
CA LYS A 119 3.23 10.45 16.26
C LYS A 119 4.66 10.98 16.14
N ASN A 120 4.83 12.03 15.31
CA ASN A 120 6.10 12.69 15.00
C ASN A 120 7.15 11.81 14.26
N ARG A 121 6.82 10.60 13.83
CA ARG A 121 7.71 9.73 13.06
C ARG A 121 7.64 10.04 11.57
N ARG A 122 8.75 9.82 10.87
CA ARG A 122 8.81 9.77 9.40
C ARG A 122 8.56 8.33 9.00
N VAL A 123 7.57 8.11 8.15
CA VAL A 123 7.10 6.78 7.78
C VAL A 123 7.25 6.56 6.28
N LEU A 124 7.71 5.37 5.89
CA LEU A 124 7.70 4.90 4.51
C LEU A 124 6.71 3.74 4.37
N ASP A 125 5.80 3.82 3.39
CA ASP A 125 4.83 2.78 3.02
C ASP A 125 5.20 2.23 1.64
N VAL A 126 5.85 1.06 1.61
CA VAL A 126 6.34 0.43 0.38
C VAL A 126 5.25 -0.41 -0.26
N GLY A 127 4.98 -0.16 -1.56
CA GLY A 127 3.85 -0.76 -2.26
C GLY A 127 2.52 -0.23 -1.72
N ALA A 128 2.44 1.09 -1.54
CA ALA A 128 1.35 1.77 -0.87
C ALA A 128 -0.03 1.55 -1.51
N GLY A 129 -0.09 1.12 -2.79
CA GLY A 129 -1.31 1.05 -3.56
C GLY A 129 -1.90 2.46 -3.73
N ASN A 130 -3.19 2.61 -3.49
CA ASN A 130 -3.86 3.91 -3.58
C ASN A 130 -3.63 4.85 -2.37
N GLY A 131 -2.65 4.52 -1.51
CA GLY A 131 -2.26 5.35 -0.38
C GLY A 131 -3.16 5.24 0.86
N TYR A 132 -4.01 4.24 0.97
CA TYR A 132 -4.88 4.06 2.15
C TYR A 132 -4.07 4.06 3.45
N PHE A 133 -3.05 3.21 3.55
CA PHE A 133 -2.22 3.16 4.76
C PHE A 133 -1.35 4.40 4.91
N THR A 134 -0.81 4.94 3.83
CA THR A 134 -0.04 6.19 3.84
C THR A 134 -0.85 7.34 4.44
N LEU A 135 -2.12 7.51 4.02
CA LEU A 135 -3.04 8.52 4.58
C LEU A 135 -3.36 8.23 6.04
N ARG A 136 -3.65 6.97 6.37
CA ARG A 136 -3.94 6.55 7.74
C ARG A 136 -2.79 6.88 8.69
N MET A 137 -1.55 6.56 8.31
CA MET A 137 -0.35 6.86 9.09
C MET A 137 -0.17 8.36 9.32
N ALA A 138 -0.48 9.17 8.31
CA ALA A 138 -0.43 10.64 8.45
C ALA A 138 -1.51 11.16 9.40
N ILE A 139 -2.74 10.64 9.34
CA ILE A 139 -3.85 10.99 10.25
C ILE A 139 -3.51 10.58 11.69
N GLU A 140 -2.85 9.44 11.89
CA GLU A 140 -2.40 8.97 13.20
C GLU A 140 -1.16 9.73 13.75
N GLY A 141 -0.76 10.81 13.07
CA GLY A 141 0.21 11.79 13.57
C GLY A 141 1.63 11.62 13.07
N ALA A 142 1.88 10.82 12.04
CA ALA A 142 3.18 10.79 11.38
C ALA A 142 3.57 12.21 10.93
N SER A 143 4.81 12.63 11.22
CA SER A 143 5.31 13.94 10.79
C SER A 143 5.43 14.02 9.27
N LYS A 144 5.74 12.88 8.65
CA LYS A 144 5.75 12.66 7.21
C LYS A 144 5.40 11.19 6.95
N ALA A 145 4.48 10.94 6.02
CA ALA A 145 4.13 9.60 5.52
C ALA A 145 4.36 9.58 4.00
N LEU A 146 5.41 8.89 3.57
CA LEU A 146 5.75 8.72 2.17
C LEU A 146 5.34 7.33 1.71
N GLY A 147 4.51 7.24 0.68
CA GLY A 147 4.23 6.02 -0.04
C GLY A 147 5.02 5.96 -1.36
N ASN A 148 5.48 4.79 -1.75
CA ASN A 148 5.94 4.56 -3.12
C ASN A 148 5.09 3.45 -3.77
N GLU A 149 4.64 3.70 -5.01
CA GLU A 149 3.74 2.82 -5.75
C GLU A 149 3.93 2.99 -7.27
N PRO A 150 4.56 2.02 -7.96
CA PRO A 150 4.84 2.18 -9.39
C PRO A 150 3.59 2.07 -10.29
N PHE A 151 2.49 1.52 -9.79
CA PHE A 151 1.31 1.30 -10.61
C PHE A 151 0.48 2.58 -10.75
N LEU A 152 0.44 3.16 -11.95
CA LEU A 152 -0.11 4.50 -12.19
C LEU A 152 -1.59 4.65 -11.79
N LEU A 153 -2.43 3.63 -11.99
CA LEU A 153 -3.84 3.70 -11.57
C LEU A 153 -3.95 4.07 -10.09
N PHE A 154 -3.14 3.46 -9.23
CA PHE A 154 -3.17 3.74 -7.80
C PHE A 154 -2.71 5.16 -7.47
N ASN A 155 -1.75 5.69 -8.21
CA ASN A 155 -1.36 7.10 -8.10
C ASN A 155 -2.50 8.04 -8.51
N TYR A 156 -3.26 7.69 -9.56
CA TYR A 156 -4.46 8.46 -9.96
C TYR A 156 -5.58 8.35 -8.93
N GLN A 157 -5.76 7.19 -8.28
CA GLN A 157 -6.72 7.04 -7.16
C GLN A 157 -6.31 7.91 -5.97
N TYR A 158 -5.04 7.90 -5.58
CA TYR A 158 -4.52 8.81 -4.55
C TYR A 158 -4.74 10.27 -4.93
N ALA A 159 -4.48 10.62 -6.19
CA ALA A 159 -4.73 11.95 -6.73
C ALA A 159 -6.20 12.36 -6.64
N ALA A 160 -7.12 11.42 -6.90
CA ALA A 160 -8.55 11.66 -6.75
C ALA A 160 -8.93 11.97 -5.30
N ILE A 161 -8.42 11.21 -4.34
CA ILE A 161 -8.63 11.45 -2.90
C ILE A 161 -8.11 12.84 -2.52
N LYS A 162 -6.90 13.18 -2.94
CA LYS A 162 -6.28 14.50 -2.67
C LYS A 162 -7.04 15.65 -3.35
N SER A 163 -7.55 15.45 -4.56
CA SER A 163 -8.35 16.47 -5.28
C SER A 163 -9.64 16.82 -4.56
N LEU A 164 -10.23 15.85 -3.86
CA LEU A 164 -11.46 16.00 -3.08
C LEU A 164 -11.21 16.48 -1.63
N SER A 165 -9.95 16.68 -1.25
CA SER A 165 -9.57 17.07 0.12
C SER A 165 -8.93 18.45 0.17
N ASN A 166 -8.97 19.09 1.35
CA ASN A 166 -8.30 20.37 1.65
C ASN A 166 -6.78 20.23 1.77
N ASN A 167 -6.21 19.07 1.46
CA ASN A 167 -4.77 18.81 1.42
C ASN A 167 -4.01 19.11 2.73
N THR A 168 -4.59 18.77 3.86
CA THR A 168 -4.03 19.07 5.19
C THR A 168 -3.13 17.96 5.74
N THR A 169 -2.98 16.83 5.04
CA THR A 169 -2.20 15.69 5.52
C THR A 169 -0.73 15.75 5.13
N ASN A 170 0.15 15.30 6.03
CA ASN A 170 1.58 15.09 5.78
C ASN A 170 1.85 13.78 4.99
N ALA A 171 0.95 13.41 4.08
CA ALA A 171 1.04 12.20 3.25
C ALA A 171 1.41 12.55 1.81
N MET A 172 2.26 11.73 1.20
CA MET A 172 2.64 11.81 -0.20
C MET A 172 2.77 10.41 -0.80
N LEU A 173 2.36 10.25 -2.06
CA LEU A 173 2.58 9.04 -2.84
C LEU A 173 3.43 9.36 -4.07
N LEU A 174 4.49 8.57 -4.30
CA LEU A 174 5.38 8.71 -5.46
C LEU A 174 5.19 7.53 -6.43
N PRO A 175 5.09 7.78 -7.74
CA PRO A 175 4.95 6.74 -8.77
C PRO A 175 6.29 6.08 -9.12
N ILE A 176 7.03 5.61 -8.10
CA ILE A 176 8.36 5.02 -8.25
C ILE A 176 8.44 3.68 -7.53
N LYS A 177 9.32 2.80 -7.99
CA LYS A 177 9.64 1.56 -7.30
C LYS A 177 10.63 1.81 -6.17
N LEU A 178 10.66 0.89 -5.18
CA LEU A 178 11.64 0.99 -4.08
C LEU A 178 13.08 0.96 -4.61
N GLU A 179 13.38 0.12 -5.59
CA GLU A 179 14.69 -0.02 -6.22
C GLU A 179 15.18 1.23 -6.96
N GLU A 180 14.26 2.11 -7.33
CA GLU A 180 14.55 3.39 -8.00
C GLU A 180 14.72 4.54 -7.00
N MET A 181 14.32 4.33 -5.74
CA MET A 181 14.46 5.35 -4.71
C MET A 181 15.93 5.52 -4.30
N PRO A 182 16.40 6.75 -4.13
CA PRO A 182 17.70 6.97 -3.51
C PRO A 182 17.72 6.47 -2.07
N LYS A 183 18.91 6.04 -1.60
CA LYS A 183 19.08 5.63 -0.19
C LYS A 183 18.84 6.82 0.72
N LEU A 184 17.76 6.79 1.49
CA LEU A 184 17.35 7.92 2.30
C LEU A 184 17.82 7.82 3.74
N ALA A 185 17.80 6.62 4.35
CA ALA A 185 18.20 6.35 5.75
C ALA A 185 17.58 7.32 6.79
N ILE A 186 16.32 7.72 6.58
CA ILE A 186 15.64 8.75 7.38
C ILE A 186 14.36 8.29 8.03
N PHE A 187 13.79 7.17 7.58
CA PHE A 187 12.47 6.74 8.06
C PHE A 187 12.59 6.03 9.40
N ASP A 188 11.79 6.48 10.35
CA ASP A 188 11.72 5.94 11.71
C ASP A 188 10.86 4.66 11.76
N SER A 189 9.93 4.50 10.81
CA SER A 189 9.14 3.29 10.58
C SER A 189 9.04 3.03 9.08
N VAL A 190 9.30 1.79 8.67
CA VAL A 190 9.16 1.34 7.28
C VAL A 190 8.15 0.20 7.25
N PHE A 191 7.12 0.35 6.41
CA PHE A 191 6.09 -0.66 6.18
C PHE A 191 6.30 -1.28 4.81
N SER A 192 6.33 -2.61 4.74
CA SER A 192 6.32 -3.39 3.51
C SER A 192 5.25 -4.48 3.66
N MET A 193 4.02 -4.14 3.27
CA MET A 193 2.85 -4.99 3.49
C MET A 193 2.27 -5.49 2.18
N GLY A 194 2.45 -6.80 1.90
CA GLY A 194 1.98 -7.43 0.68
C GLY A 194 2.91 -7.22 -0.52
N VAL A 195 4.22 -7.10 -0.30
CA VAL A 195 5.19 -6.80 -1.36
C VAL A 195 6.24 -7.89 -1.53
N LEU A 196 6.74 -8.49 -0.44
CA LEU A 196 7.90 -9.38 -0.49
C LEU A 196 7.69 -10.58 -1.42
N TYR A 197 6.53 -11.21 -1.41
CA TYR A 197 6.24 -12.36 -2.28
C TYR A 197 6.18 -12.03 -3.78
N HIS A 198 6.13 -10.75 -4.13
CA HIS A 198 6.25 -10.25 -5.50
C HIS A 198 7.70 -10.01 -5.93
N GLN A 199 8.66 -10.10 -5.01
CA GLN A 199 10.06 -9.87 -5.32
C GLN A 199 10.74 -11.16 -5.76
N ARG A 200 11.49 -11.11 -6.87
CA ARG A 200 12.32 -12.25 -7.33
C ARG A 200 13.52 -12.46 -6.42
N ASP A 201 14.10 -11.36 -5.97
CA ASP A 201 15.20 -11.33 -5.02
C ASP A 201 14.72 -10.72 -3.70
N HIS A 202 14.33 -11.61 -2.78
CA HIS A 202 13.85 -11.22 -1.46
C HIS A 202 14.95 -10.61 -0.57
N MET A 203 16.21 -11.06 -0.72
CA MET A 203 17.32 -10.52 0.05
C MET A 203 17.68 -9.10 -0.39
N LEU A 204 17.67 -8.84 -1.70
CA LEU A 204 17.84 -7.49 -2.23
C LEU A 204 16.73 -6.57 -1.72
N HIS A 205 15.47 -7.01 -1.74
CA HIS A 205 14.35 -6.21 -1.22
C HIS A 205 14.53 -5.87 0.26
N LEU A 206 14.89 -6.85 1.11
CA LEU A 206 15.17 -6.62 2.53
C LEU A 206 16.32 -5.63 2.74
N SER A 207 17.39 -5.72 1.93
CA SER A 207 18.49 -4.75 1.95
C SER A 207 18.03 -3.34 1.57
N GLN A 208 17.19 -3.21 0.53
CA GLN A 208 16.63 -1.92 0.10
C GLN A 208 15.73 -1.30 1.18
N LEU A 209 14.89 -2.09 1.86
CA LEU A 209 14.11 -1.61 3.00
C LEU A 209 15.02 -1.04 4.09
N LYS A 210 16.11 -1.76 4.42
CA LYS A 210 17.08 -1.33 5.41
C LYS A 210 17.78 -0.02 5.04
N GLU A 211 18.08 0.20 3.77
CA GLU A 211 18.68 1.44 3.25
C GLU A 211 17.78 2.68 3.42
N MET A 212 16.46 2.48 3.57
CA MET A 212 15.51 3.56 3.85
C MET A 212 15.43 3.90 5.34
N MET A 213 15.82 2.97 6.22
CA MET A 213 15.63 3.04 7.67
C MET A 213 16.67 3.94 8.36
N ALA A 214 16.19 4.82 9.22
CA ALA A 214 17.06 5.54 10.16
C ALA A 214 17.69 4.55 11.17
N PRO A 215 18.76 4.95 11.88
CA PRO A 215 19.30 4.15 13.00
C PRO A 215 18.20 3.82 14.02
N ASN A 216 18.12 2.58 14.47
CA ASN A 216 17.09 2.06 15.39
C ASN A 216 15.65 2.16 14.89
N ALA A 217 15.46 2.31 13.60
CA ALA A 217 14.12 2.32 12.99
C ALA A 217 13.47 0.94 13.06
N GLU A 218 12.14 0.94 12.93
CA GLU A 218 11.29 -0.24 12.96
C GLU A 218 10.84 -0.63 11.55
N LEU A 219 10.98 -1.90 11.18
CA LEU A 219 10.37 -2.49 9.98
C LEU A 219 9.11 -3.25 10.38
N ILE A 220 8.00 -2.96 9.71
CA ILE A 220 6.76 -3.73 9.78
C ILE A 220 6.62 -4.47 8.44
N LEU A 221 6.86 -5.78 8.46
CA LEU A 221 6.83 -6.64 7.28
C LEU A 221 5.62 -7.55 7.31
N GLU A 222 4.78 -7.47 6.29
CA GLU A 222 3.70 -8.44 6.09
C GLU A 222 3.87 -9.13 4.75
N THR A 223 3.79 -10.46 4.74
CA THR A 223 3.92 -11.25 3.52
C THR A 223 3.11 -12.56 3.60
N LEU A 224 2.91 -13.18 2.44
CA LEU A 224 2.39 -14.54 2.36
C LEU A 224 3.43 -15.54 2.86
N VAL A 225 2.94 -16.57 3.56
CA VAL A 225 3.75 -17.66 4.09
C VAL A 225 3.08 -19.01 3.86
N VAL A 226 3.87 -20.08 3.96
CA VAL A 226 3.41 -21.46 4.01
C VAL A 226 3.87 -22.12 5.30
N ASP A 227 3.19 -23.22 5.70
CA ASP A 227 3.62 -24.01 6.83
C ASP A 227 4.92 -24.77 6.50
N GLY A 228 5.80 -24.90 7.46
CA GLY A 228 7.04 -25.65 7.30
C GLY A 228 8.16 -25.22 8.25
N PRO A 229 9.24 -26.03 8.33
CA PRO A 229 10.42 -25.72 9.12
C PRO A 229 11.26 -24.61 8.46
N ASN A 230 12.34 -24.21 9.12
CA ASN A 230 13.37 -23.34 8.53
C ASN A 230 13.96 -23.99 7.26
N GLY A 231 14.17 -23.20 6.22
CA GLY A 231 14.62 -23.62 4.89
C GLY A 231 13.47 -24.06 3.96
N HIS A 232 12.24 -24.17 4.47
CA HIS A 232 11.08 -24.48 3.64
C HIS A 232 10.48 -23.24 2.99
N PHE A 233 10.16 -23.31 1.70
CA PHE A 233 9.44 -22.29 0.94
C PHE A 233 8.72 -22.92 -0.26
N LEU A 234 7.66 -22.26 -0.71
CA LEU A 234 6.92 -22.61 -1.91
C LEU A 234 7.28 -21.65 -3.05
N ILE A 235 7.71 -22.18 -4.18
CA ILE A 235 7.79 -21.47 -5.45
C ILE A 235 6.63 -21.98 -6.31
N PRO A 236 5.60 -21.17 -6.57
CA PRO A 236 4.46 -21.63 -7.37
C PRO A 236 4.88 -21.92 -8.81
N ASP A 237 4.47 -23.06 -9.33
CA ASP A 237 4.55 -23.34 -10.76
C ASP A 237 3.39 -22.62 -11.47
N GLY A 238 3.66 -21.42 -11.98
CA GLY A 238 2.67 -20.58 -12.63
C GLY A 238 2.02 -19.56 -11.70
N ARG A 239 0.72 -19.69 -11.41
CA ARG A 239 -0.03 -18.74 -10.58
C ARG A 239 -0.17 -19.23 -9.14
N TYR A 240 -0.32 -18.27 -8.24
CA TYR A 240 -0.76 -18.51 -6.87
C TYR A 240 -1.97 -17.63 -6.56
N ALA A 241 -3.10 -18.22 -6.21
CA ALA A 241 -4.36 -17.52 -6.01
C ALA A 241 -4.66 -16.54 -7.16
N GLN A 242 -4.55 -17.01 -8.39
CA GLN A 242 -4.69 -16.30 -9.67
C GLN A 242 -3.67 -15.18 -9.92
N MET A 243 -2.78 -14.88 -8.99
CA MET A 243 -1.68 -13.91 -9.17
C MET A 243 -0.54 -14.51 -10.01
N ARG A 244 -0.04 -13.77 -11.00
CA ARG A 244 1.03 -14.19 -11.90
C ARG A 244 2.44 -13.89 -11.38
N ASN A 245 2.54 -13.00 -10.42
CA ASN A 245 3.78 -12.41 -9.94
C ASN A 245 4.07 -12.76 -8.47
N VAL A 246 3.72 -13.98 -8.07
CA VAL A 246 4.14 -14.55 -6.78
C VAL A 246 5.35 -15.43 -7.05
N HIS A 247 6.50 -15.06 -6.47
CA HIS A 247 7.77 -15.71 -6.78
C HIS A 247 8.23 -16.66 -5.69
N CYS A 248 7.95 -16.36 -4.42
CA CYS A 248 8.34 -17.20 -3.32
C CYS A 248 7.48 -16.93 -2.08
N LEU A 249 7.02 -17.99 -1.42
CA LEU A 249 6.32 -17.97 -0.14
C LEU A 249 7.16 -18.76 0.86
N PRO A 250 7.90 -18.10 1.76
CA PRO A 250 8.71 -18.79 2.79
C PRO A 250 7.81 -19.36 3.88
N SER A 251 8.33 -20.33 4.66
CA SER A 251 7.78 -20.57 5.98
C SER A 251 8.11 -19.40 6.92
N THR A 252 7.35 -19.24 8.00
CA THR A 252 7.62 -18.19 9.01
C THR A 252 9.05 -18.29 9.56
N GLU A 253 9.57 -19.50 9.78
CA GLU A 253 10.93 -19.71 10.29
C GLU A 253 11.99 -19.37 9.24
N THR A 254 11.72 -19.67 7.95
CA THR A 254 12.60 -19.26 6.85
C THR A 254 12.64 -17.73 6.71
N LEU A 255 11.49 -17.07 6.82
CA LEU A 255 11.43 -15.61 6.77
C LEU A 255 12.21 -14.95 7.91
N LYS A 256 12.14 -15.52 9.13
CA LYS A 256 12.95 -15.07 10.26
C LYS A 256 14.44 -15.21 9.98
N SER A 257 14.86 -16.32 9.38
CA SER A 257 16.27 -16.54 9.00
C SER A 257 16.74 -15.51 7.95
N TRP A 258 15.92 -15.19 6.95
CA TRP A 258 16.24 -14.15 5.97
C TRP A 258 16.39 -12.76 6.61
N LEU A 259 15.56 -12.45 7.59
CA LEU A 259 15.68 -11.20 8.34
C LEU A 259 16.97 -11.14 9.17
N VAL A 260 17.37 -12.26 9.81
CA VAL A 260 18.67 -12.36 10.52
C VAL A 260 19.83 -12.18 9.55
N GLU A 261 19.80 -12.85 8.39
CA GLU A 261 20.83 -12.74 7.35
C GLU A 261 20.93 -11.30 6.79
N ALA A 262 19.79 -10.62 6.64
CA ALA A 262 19.75 -9.20 6.28
C ALA A 262 20.13 -8.25 7.44
N ASN A 263 20.62 -8.80 8.56
CA ASN A 263 21.06 -8.09 9.76
C ASN A 263 19.96 -7.26 10.46
N PHE A 264 18.70 -7.69 10.42
CA PHE A 264 17.66 -7.17 11.28
C PHE A 264 17.72 -7.78 12.68
N LYS A 265 17.29 -7.03 13.68
CA LYS A 265 17.33 -7.39 15.10
C LYS A 265 15.92 -7.38 15.70
N ASN A 266 15.77 -7.97 16.88
CA ASN A 266 14.52 -7.96 17.64
C ASN A 266 13.32 -8.48 16.83
N ILE A 267 13.52 -9.53 16.03
CA ILE A 267 12.52 -10.11 15.12
C ILE A 267 11.40 -10.72 15.92
N LYS A 268 10.19 -10.19 15.78
CA LYS A 268 9.00 -10.60 16.51
C LYS A 268 7.85 -10.85 15.56
N VAL A 269 7.34 -12.08 15.53
CA VAL A 269 6.08 -12.43 14.87
C VAL A 269 4.95 -11.93 15.75
N ILE A 270 4.05 -11.10 15.21
CA ILE A 270 2.93 -10.52 15.96
C ILE A 270 1.58 -11.06 15.52
N ASP A 271 1.48 -11.57 14.29
CA ASP A 271 0.25 -12.17 13.76
C ASP A 271 0.58 -13.22 12.70
N ILE A 272 -0.18 -14.31 12.68
CA ILE A 272 -0.27 -15.26 11.57
C ILE A 272 -1.75 -15.53 11.35
N SER A 273 -2.26 -15.19 10.17
CA SER A 273 -3.69 -15.31 9.88
C SER A 273 -3.94 -15.76 8.44
N LYS A 274 -4.96 -16.62 8.26
CA LYS A 274 -5.49 -16.92 6.92
C LYS A 274 -6.25 -15.70 6.41
N THR A 275 -6.10 -15.41 5.12
CA THR A 275 -6.92 -14.38 4.47
C THR A 275 -8.38 -14.84 4.46
N SER A 276 -9.28 -14.00 4.96
CA SER A 276 -10.73 -14.29 4.99
C SER A 276 -11.50 -13.48 3.96
N SER A 277 -12.71 -13.93 3.63
CA SER A 277 -13.64 -13.18 2.76
C SER A 277 -14.17 -11.88 3.42
N GLU A 278 -13.99 -11.71 4.72
CA GLU A 278 -14.24 -10.43 5.38
C GLU A 278 -13.15 -9.41 5.05
N GLU A 279 -11.89 -9.85 4.96
CA GLU A 279 -10.73 -8.99 4.68
C GLU A 279 -10.54 -8.75 3.17
N GLN A 280 -10.71 -9.80 2.32
CA GLN A 280 -10.61 -9.68 0.86
C GLN A 280 -11.91 -10.16 0.22
N ARG A 281 -12.69 -9.24 -0.32
CA ARG A 281 -14.06 -9.51 -0.77
C ARG A 281 -14.39 -8.89 -2.12
N ARG A 282 -15.37 -9.46 -2.80
CA ARG A 282 -15.95 -8.87 -4.00
C ARG A 282 -16.84 -7.69 -3.61
N THR A 283 -16.65 -6.55 -4.28
CA THR A 283 -17.46 -5.36 -4.12
C THR A 283 -17.73 -4.72 -5.48
N GLN A 284 -18.72 -3.82 -5.57
CA GLN A 284 -18.97 -3.03 -6.78
C GLN A 284 -17.80 -2.11 -7.18
N TRP A 285 -16.81 -1.92 -6.28
CA TRP A 285 -15.67 -1.04 -6.48
C TRP A 285 -14.44 -1.74 -7.04
N ILE A 286 -14.53 -3.03 -7.36
CA ILE A 286 -13.45 -3.72 -8.09
C ILE A 286 -13.80 -3.96 -9.57
N GLY A 287 -15.07 -3.73 -9.96
CA GLY A 287 -15.59 -3.96 -11.30
C GLY A 287 -16.20 -5.35 -11.47
N ASP A 288 -17.15 -5.46 -12.40
CA ASP A 288 -18.02 -6.64 -12.56
C ASP A 288 -17.26 -7.94 -12.91
N ASN A 289 -16.14 -7.81 -13.61
CA ASN A 289 -15.33 -8.95 -14.03
C ASN A 289 -14.09 -9.20 -13.15
N ALA A 290 -13.96 -8.48 -12.03
CA ALA A 290 -12.83 -8.67 -11.14
C ALA A 290 -13.09 -9.82 -10.17
N ALA A 291 -12.06 -10.64 -9.96
CA ALA A 291 -12.08 -11.75 -9.02
C ALA A 291 -11.57 -11.30 -7.63
N SER A 292 -12.04 -11.95 -6.57
CA SER A 292 -11.63 -11.79 -5.20
C SER A 292 -11.33 -13.14 -4.55
N LEU A 293 -11.05 -13.19 -3.25
CA LEU A 293 -10.58 -14.40 -2.56
C LEU A 293 -11.39 -15.65 -2.88
N GLU A 294 -12.73 -15.55 -2.82
CA GLU A 294 -13.63 -16.69 -3.08
C GLU A 294 -13.46 -17.29 -4.48
N ASP A 295 -13.07 -16.44 -5.45
CA ASP A 295 -12.79 -16.88 -6.82
C ASP A 295 -11.41 -17.52 -6.97
N PHE A 296 -10.54 -17.38 -5.99
CA PHE A 296 -9.16 -17.89 -6.02
C PHE A 296 -9.02 -19.24 -5.33
N LEU A 297 -9.95 -19.56 -4.43
CA LEU A 297 -9.96 -20.82 -3.69
C LEU A 297 -10.57 -21.96 -4.52
N ASP A 298 -10.15 -23.19 -4.21
CA ASP A 298 -10.76 -24.38 -4.77
C ASP A 298 -12.21 -24.51 -4.26
N PRO A 299 -13.20 -24.65 -5.14
CA PRO A 299 -14.61 -24.72 -4.73
C PRO A 299 -14.96 -25.99 -3.93
N SER A 300 -14.13 -27.04 -4.00
CA SER A 300 -14.31 -28.30 -3.23
C SER A 300 -13.52 -28.33 -1.93
N ASP A 301 -12.43 -27.52 -1.84
CA ASP A 301 -11.57 -27.43 -0.65
C ASP A 301 -11.02 -26.01 -0.49
N SER A 302 -11.67 -25.22 0.34
CA SER A 302 -11.26 -23.83 0.64
C SER A 302 -9.92 -23.71 1.36
N SER A 303 -9.28 -24.80 1.75
CA SER A 303 -7.90 -24.80 2.27
C SER A 303 -6.86 -24.71 1.17
N LEU A 304 -7.27 -24.85 -0.10
CA LEU A 304 -6.42 -24.78 -1.28
C LEU A 304 -6.82 -23.63 -2.21
N THR A 305 -5.88 -23.18 -3.02
CA THR A 305 -6.15 -22.33 -4.17
C THR A 305 -6.61 -23.18 -5.36
N LYS A 306 -7.19 -22.57 -6.38
CA LYS A 306 -7.55 -23.28 -7.65
C LYS A 306 -6.37 -23.96 -8.33
N GLU A 307 -5.17 -23.52 -8.07
CA GLU A 307 -3.92 -24.12 -8.56
C GLU A 307 -3.43 -25.29 -7.69
N GLY A 308 -4.14 -25.60 -6.58
CA GLY A 308 -3.77 -26.68 -5.66
C GLY A 308 -2.71 -26.31 -4.61
N HIS A 309 -2.37 -25.04 -4.47
CA HIS A 309 -1.49 -24.55 -3.42
C HIS A 309 -2.26 -24.30 -2.12
N PRO A 310 -1.60 -24.26 -0.94
CA PRO A 310 -2.25 -23.85 0.30
C PRO A 310 -2.92 -22.46 0.18
N ALA A 311 -4.10 -22.30 0.76
CA ALA A 311 -4.82 -21.02 0.77
C ALA A 311 -4.00 -19.90 1.42
N PRO A 312 -4.18 -18.63 1.01
CA PRO A 312 -3.33 -17.53 1.44
C PRO A 312 -3.30 -17.35 2.96
N THR A 313 -2.14 -17.61 3.55
CA THR A 313 -1.82 -17.33 4.94
C THR A 313 -0.78 -16.20 4.98
N ARG A 314 -0.96 -15.25 5.90
CA ARG A 314 -0.11 -14.08 6.03
C ARG A 314 0.53 -14.02 7.41
N VAL A 315 1.77 -13.56 7.46
CA VAL A 315 2.48 -13.27 8.69
C VAL A 315 2.77 -11.79 8.78
N ILE A 316 2.68 -11.21 9.97
CA ILE A 316 3.19 -9.87 10.27
C ILE A 316 4.36 -10.02 11.23
N ILE A 317 5.50 -9.47 10.83
CA ILE A 317 6.73 -9.43 11.62
C ILE A 317 7.14 -7.98 11.84
N ILE A 318 7.57 -7.69 13.07
CA ILE A 318 8.23 -6.43 13.43
C ILE A 318 9.68 -6.73 13.78
N CYS A 319 10.59 -5.91 13.27
CA CYS A 319 12.01 -5.98 13.59
C CYS A 319 12.67 -4.60 13.49
N ASN A 320 13.92 -4.51 13.97
CA ASN A 320 14.65 -3.24 13.99
C ASN A 320 15.89 -3.31 13.07
N ASN A 321 16.33 -2.12 12.64
CA ASN A 321 17.57 -1.96 11.89
C ASN A 321 18.81 -2.22 12.76
#